data_767daac51564212e09803eb76757559b
#
_entry.id   767daac51564212e09803eb76757559b
#
_cell.length_a   1.000
_cell.length_b   1.000
_cell.length_c   1.000
_cell.angle_alpha   90.00
_cell.angle_beta   90.00
_cell.angle_gamma   90.00
#
_symmetry.space_group_name_H-M   'P 1'
#
loop_
_entity.id
_entity.type
_entity.pdbx_description
1 polymer ?
#
loop_
_entity_poly.entity_id
_entity_poly.type
_entity_poly.pdbx_seq_one_letter_code
_entity_poly.pdbx_strand_id
1 'polypeptide(L)'
;MTVKICATIRAGWLFLTALLCLLSPPLLPLSSHSLQCRLYAVDTVTYQHGGHQATLQGTLVATPSLDTLLLMTADSHYHPIDKQSVLAHTSDSAPFEYDDKDVLSRTLQREFGSHFHVQSSAHYVICSSASAVHTNRCTAALERLFKGFFAFWKNRGLPLTQPPSQLVIVLHGNREMYQQHAQDELGDAVSSVHGYYSQKTNRVNLLTIDVAQQNGISGGASGILASRTMATVIHEA
;
A
#
# COMPACT_ATOMS: atom_id res chain seq x y z
N MET A 1 19.51 71.67 31.92
CA MET A 1 20.75 71.17 32.50
C MET A 1 21.34 70.10 31.66
N THR A 2 22.31 70.47 30.83
CA THR A 2 22.85 69.72 29.70
C THR A 2 24.09 69.01 30.17
N VAL A 3 24.20 67.73 30.10
CA VAL A 3 25.47 67.01 30.29
C VAL A 3 25.84 66.28 28.99
N LYS A 4 26.81 66.82 28.31
CA LYS A 4 27.60 66.22 27.25
C LYS A 4 28.50 65.16 27.88
N ILE A 5 28.46 63.92 27.44
CA ILE A 5 29.54 62.97 27.66
C ILE A 5 30.07 62.54 26.30
N CYS A 6 31.35 62.75 26.18
CA CYS A 6 32.19 62.73 25.01
C CYS A 6 32.47 61.36 24.43
N ALA A 7 32.61 61.35 23.10
CA ALA A 7 33.06 60.23 22.30
C ALA A 7 34.51 59.82 22.68
N THR A 8 34.72 58.58 22.91
CA THR A 8 36.01 57.86 22.63
C THR A 8 35.80 56.35 22.88
N ILE A 9 35.36 55.61 21.92
CA ILE A 9 35.63 54.16 21.73
C ILE A 9 35.25 53.84 20.26
N ARG A 10 36.11 54.19 19.36
CA ARG A 10 36.03 53.77 17.96
C ARG A 10 37.42 53.37 17.46
N ALA A 11 38.00 52.32 18.01
CA ALA A 11 39.20 51.71 17.39
C ALA A 11 39.44 50.24 17.77
N GLY A 12 38.55 49.59 18.54
CA GLY A 12 38.78 48.22 19.03
C GLY A 12 37.98 47.10 18.32
N TRP A 13 37.00 47.45 17.51
CA TRP A 13 36.05 46.44 16.95
C TRP A 13 36.36 45.95 15.54
N LEU A 14 37.32 46.55 14.84
CA LEU A 14 37.65 46.11 13.46
C LEU A 14 38.67 44.97 13.41
N PHE A 15 39.33 44.63 14.50
CA PHE A 15 40.29 43.51 14.53
C PHE A 15 39.70 42.21 15.10
N LEU A 16 38.55 42.25 15.77
CA LEU A 16 37.93 41.06 16.33
C LEU A 16 37.03 40.31 15.32
N THR A 17 36.56 41.01 14.28
CA THR A 17 35.72 40.39 13.24
C THR A 17 36.52 39.64 12.17
N ALA A 18 37.79 39.98 11.97
CA ALA A 18 38.65 39.29 10.99
C ALA A 18 39.21 37.96 11.52
N LEU A 19 39.27 37.76 12.83
CA LEU A 19 39.78 36.50 13.43
C LEU A 19 38.70 35.43 13.61
N LEU A 20 37.42 35.82 13.58
CA LEU A 20 36.30 34.85 13.73
C LEU A 20 35.93 34.16 12.39
N CYS A 21 36.36 34.70 11.27
CA CYS A 21 36.12 34.08 9.95
C CYS A 21 37.08 32.95 9.58
N LEU A 22 38.18 32.76 10.33
CA LEU A 22 39.18 31.71 10.05
C LEU A 22 38.95 30.40 10.84
N LEU A 23 37.95 30.37 11.72
CA LEU A 23 37.62 29.20 12.53
C LEU A 23 36.25 28.58 12.21
N SER A 24 35.63 28.99 11.11
CA SER A 24 34.44 28.31 10.61
C SER A 24 34.89 26.99 9.96
N PRO A 25 34.51 25.82 10.48
CA PRO A 25 34.71 24.58 9.73
C PRO A 25 33.97 24.70 8.40
N PRO A 26 34.53 24.17 7.29
CA PRO A 26 33.82 24.15 6.03
C PRO A 26 32.49 23.45 6.26
N LEU A 27 31.39 24.14 6.07
CA LEU A 27 30.08 23.54 5.92
C LEU A 27 30.20 22.56 4.76
N LEU A 28 30.49 21.30 5.08
CA LEU A 28 30.34 20.21 4.11
C LEU A 28 28.93 20.34 3.54
N PRO A 29 28.78 20.39 2.22
CA PRO A 29 27.46 20.34 1.63
C PRO A 29 26.80 19.08 2.20
N LEU A 30 25.71 19.25 2.94
CA LEU A 30 24.79 18.16 3.23
C LEU A 30 24.44 17.61 1.84
N SER A 31 25.06 16.50 1.49
CA SER A 31 24.70 15.74 0.34
C SER A 31 23.21 15.55 0.47
N SER A 32 22.45 16.25 -0.37
CA SER A 32 21.06 15.89 -0.62
C SER A 32 21.14 14.43 -1.02
N HIS A 33 20.89 13.51 -0.08
CA HIS A 33 20.56 12.17 -0.41
C HIS A 33 19.29 12.31 -1.27
N SER A 34 19.52 12.45 -2.57
CA SER A 34 18.51 12.14 -3.54
C SER A 34 17.96 10.80 -3.08
N LEU A 35 16.68 10.76 -2.71
CA LEU A 35 15.92 9.54 -2.60
C LEU A 35 16.08 8.87 -3.96
N GLN A 36 17.15 8.11 -4.11
CA GLN A 36 17.33 7.22 -5.24
C GLN A 36 16.13 6.30 -5.14
N CYS A 37 15.20 6.49 -6.07
CA CYS A 37 14.22 5.49 -6.40
C CYS A 37 15.05 4.21 -6.56
N ARG A 38 15.00 3.31 -5.58
CA ARG A 38 15.64 2.01 -5.69
C ARG A 38 14.91 1.32 -6.83
N LEU A 39 15.53 1.30 -7.98
CA LEU A 39 15.15 0.41 -9.04
C LEU A 39 15.35 -0.98 -8.45
N TYR A 40 14.25 -1.63 -8.06
CA TYR A 40 14.29 -3.00 -7.62
C TYR A 40 14.71 -3.85 -8.81
N ALA A 41 15.71 -4.70 -8.60
CA ALA A 41 16.13 -5.68 -9.59
C ALA A 41 15.03 -6.74 -9.78
N VAL A 42 15.01 -7.37 -10.93
CA VAL A 42 14.19 -8.55 -11.15
C VAL A 42 14.94 -9.75 -10.61
N ASP A 43 14.37 -10.39 -9.59
CA ASP A 43 14.86 -11.61 -9.01
C ASP A 43 14.07 -12.80 -9.56
N THR A 44 14.78 -13.86 -9.96
CA THR A 44 14.17 -15.14 -10.32
C THR A 44 14.60 -16.16 -9.28
N VAL A 45 13.63 -16.72 -8.56
CA VAL A 45 13.84 -17.70 -7.50
C VAL A 45 13.19 -19.01 -7.89
N THR A 46 13.99 -20.06 -7.94
CA THR A 46 13.54 -21.46 -8.10
C THR A 46 13.62 -22.15 -6.76
N TYR A 47 12.53 -22.76 -6.31
CA TYR A 47 12.46 -23.38 -4.99
C TYR A 47 11.56 -24.61 -4.98
N GLN A 48 11.71 -25.44 -3.93
CA GLN A 48 10.89 -26.63 -3.72
C GLN A 48 9.62 -26.24 -2.95
N HIS A 49 8.45 -26.57 -3.50
CA HIS A 49 7.16 -26.31 -2.89
C HIS A 49 6.21 -27.50 -3.07
N GLY A 50 5.74 -28.07 -1.96
CA GLY A 50 4.78 -29.19 -2.01
C GLY A 50 5.29 -30.42 -2.77
N GLY A 51 6.59 -30.69 -2.77
CA GLY A 51 7.21 -31.79 -3.51
C GLY A 51 7.49 -31.50 -5.00
N HIS A 52 7.15 -30.30 -5.48
CA HIS A 52 7.39 -29.85 -6.84
C HIS A 52 8.34 -28.65 -6.87
N GLN A 53 9.06 -28.51 -7.98
CA GLN A 53 9.88 -27.33 -8.24
C GLN A 53 9.00 -26.22 -8.79
N ALA A 54 9.07 -25.04 -8.19
CA ALA A 54 8.41 -23.81 -8.63
C ALA A 54 9.45 -22.75 -8.96
N THR A 55 9.18 -21.91 -9.95
CA THR A 55 10.00 -20.75 -10.29
C THR A 55 9.13 -19.52 -10.30
N LEU A 56 9.54 -18.48 -9.56
CA LEU A 56 8.86 -17.18 -9.51
C LEU A 56 9.82 -16.08 -9.92
N GLN A 57 9.26 -15.09 -10.60
CA GLN A 57 9.91 -13.84 -10.95
C GLN A 57 9.27 -12.70 -10.16
N GLY A 58 10.09 -11.82 -9.58
CA GLY A 58 9.61 -10.73 -8.76
C GLY A 58 10.75 -9.84 -8.29
N THR A 59 10.54 -9.14 -7.20
CA THR A 59 11.59 -8.39 -6.51
C THR A 59 11.65 -8.79 -5.05
N LEU A 60 12.85 -8.89 -4.48
CA LEU A 60 13.02 -9.10 -3.05
C LEU A 60 12.71 -7.82 -2.29
N VAL A 61 11.64 -7.83 -1.50
CA VAL A 61 11.14 -6.66 -0.76
C VAL A 61 11.81 -6.56 0.61
N ALA A 62 11.88 -7.68 1.32
CA ALA A 62 12.48 -7.79 2.64
C ALA A 62 12.84 -9.23 2.95
N THR A 63 13.66 -9.41 3.97
CA THR A 63 13.88 -10.69 4.64
C THR A 63 13.25 -10.60 6.03
N PRO A 64 11.98 -11.04 6.19
CA PRO A 64 11.28 -10.92 7.48
C PRO A 64 11.95 -11.72 8.59
N SER A 65 12.71 -12.73 8.24
CA SER A 65 13.56 -13.51 9.14
C SER A 65 14.87 -13.90 8.46
N LEU A 66 15.83 -14.42 9.24
CA LEU A 66 17.08 -14.94 8.67
C LEU A 66 16.84 -16.09 7.69
N ASP A 67 15.76 -16.84 7.85
CA ASP A 67 15.46 -18.07 7.11
C ASP A 67 14.43 -17.89 5.99
N THR A 68 13.83 -16.69 5.82
CA THR A 68 12.78 -16.43 4.85
C THR A 68 13.17 -15.32 3.88
N LEU A 69 12.97 -15.55 2.58
CA LEU A 69 12.94 -14.52 1.55
C LEU A 69 11.49 -14.08 1.33
N LEU A 70 11.26 -12.80 1.16
CA LEU A 70 9.96 -12.27 0.75
C LEU A 70 10.07 -11.74 -0.67
N LEU A 71 9.57 -12.51 -1.63
CA LEU A 71 9.52 -12.14 -3.04
C LEU A 71 8.15 -11.52 -3.34
N MET A 72 8.13 -10.37 -4.00
CA MET A 72 6.92 -9.74 -4.50
C MET A 72 6.86 -9.87 -6.02
N THR A 73 5.80 -10.45 -6.54
CA THR A 73 5.55 -10.63 -7.97
C THR A 73 4.92 -9.39 -8.59
N ALA A 74 4.88 -9.31 -9.94
CA ALA A 74 4.40 -8.13 -10.67
C ALA A 74 2.94 -7.75 -10.35
N ASP A 75 2.12 -8.72 -9.99
CA ASP A 75 0.74 -8.54 -9.52
C ASP A 75 0.64 -8.13 -8.03
N SER A 76 1.78 -7.77 -7.42
CA SER A 76 1.94 -7.35 -6.03
C SER A 76 1.69 -8.43 -4.98
N HIS A 77 1.62 -9.70 -5.34
CA HIS A 77 1.57 -10.80 -4.36
C HIS A 77 2.90 -10.98 -3.63
N TYR A 78 2.81 -11.28 -2.33
CA TYR A 78 3.96 -11.63 -1.52
C TYR A 78 4.10 -13.15 -1.39
N HIS A 79 5.28 -13.63 -1.70
CA HIS A 79 5.64 -15.05 -1.59
C HIS A 79 6.73 -15.21 -0.54
N PRO A 80 6.39 -15.65 0.69
CA PRO A 80 7.37 -16.05 1.67
C PRO A 80 7.99 -17.39 1.24
N ILE A 81 9.28 -17.40 0.99
CA ILE A 81 10.03 -18.58 0.52
C ILE A 81 11.07 -18.93 1.59
N ASP A 82 11.03 -20.15 2.10
CA ASP A 82 12.05 -20.68 2.98
C ASP A 82 13.37 -20.77 2.21
N LYS A 83 14.43 -20.15 2.73
CA LYS A 83 15.76 -20.18 2.11
C LYS A 83 16.30 -21.58 1.93
N GLN A 84 15.95 -22.52 2.82
CA GLN A 84 16.37 -23.92 2.72
C GLN A 84 15.72 -24.63 1.52
N SER A 85 14.57 -24.14 1.06
CA SER A 85 13.88 -24.68 -0.10
C SER A 85 14.40 -24.12 -1.43
N VAL A 86 15.22 -23.05 -1.41
CA VAL A 86 15.73 -22.40 -2.61
C VAL A 86 16.76 -23.27 -3.32
N LEU A 87 16.49 -23.59 -4.57
CA LEU A 87 17.36 -24.37 -5.46
C LEU A 87 18.27 -23.46 -6.30
N ALA A 88 17.75 -22.32 -6.75
CA ALA A 88 18.51 -21.33 -7.51
C ALA A 88 17.93 -19.94 -7.29
N HIS A 89 18.80 -18.93 -7.29
CA HIS A 89 18.43 -17.53 -7.25
C HIS A 89 19.35 -16.76 -8.21
N THR A 90 18.74 -15.99 -9.09
CA THR A 90 19.43 -15.07 -9.99
C THR A 90 18.78 -13.70 -9.91
N SER A 91 19.59 -12.65 -9.97
CA SER A 91 19.13 -11.26 -9.98
C SER A 91 19.58 -10.60 -11.28
N ASP A 92 18.64 -9.96 -11.98
CA ASP A 92 18.88 -9.20 -13.18
C ASP A 92 19.02 -7.71 -12.83
N SER A 93 19.78 -6.96 -13.62
CA SER A 93 19.87 -5.51 -13.48
C SER A 93 18.68 -4.76 -14.10
N ALA A 94 17.76 -5.47 -14.75
CA ALA A 94 16.55 -4.88 -15.28
C ALA A 94 15.67 -4.30 -14.15
N PRO A 95 15.05 -3.13 -14.35
CA PRO A 95 14.13 -2.59 -13.36
C PRO A 95 12.90 -3.49 -13.24
N PHE A 96 12.46 -3.75 -12.00
CA PHE A 96 11.22 -4.45 -11.75
C PHE A 96 10.03 -3.56 -12.10
N GLU A 97 9.11 -4.10 -12.88
CA GLU A 97 7.88 -3.44 -13.30
C GLU A 97 6.67 -4.16 -12.73
N TYR A 98 5.72 -3.38 -12.20
CA TYR A 98 4.43 -3.90 -11.74
C TYR A 98 3.51 -4.12 -12.94
N ASP A 99 2.60 -5.06 -12.80
CA ASP A 99 1.51 -5.24 -13.75
C ASP A 99 0.69 -3.95 -13.88
N ASP A 100 0.41 -3.58 -15.12
CA ASP A 100 -0.54 -2.50 -15.36
C ASP A 100 -1.97 -2.93 -14.99
N LYS A 101 -2.87 -1.94 -14.88
CA LYS A 101 -4.26 -2.17 -14.49
C LYS A 101 -5.01 -3.14 -15.39
N ASP A 102 -4.64 -3.22 -16.68
CA ASP A 102 -5.33 -4.07 -17.64
C ASP A 102 -4.86 -5.53 -17.52
N VAL A 103 -3.56 -5.75 -17.30
CA VAL A 103 -3.00 -7.07 -16.98
C VAL A 103 -3.58 -7.57 -15.66
N LEU A 104 -3.55 -6.74 -14.62
CA LEU A 104 -4.06 -7.07 -13.29
C LEU A 104 -5.57 -7.38 -13.34
N SER A 105 -6.36 -6.60 -14.09
CA SER A 105 -7.78 -6.86 -14.27
C SER A 105 -8.06 -8.20 -14.95
N ARG A 106 -7.30 -8.55 -15.98
CA ARG A 106 -7.42 -9.86 -16.64
C ARG A 106 -7.04 -11.02 -15.72
N THR A 107 -6.02 -10.84 -14.90
CA THR A 107 -5.57 -11.83 -13.93
C THR A 107 -6.65 -12.07 -12.88
N LEU A 108 -7.21 -11.00 -12.29
CA LEU A 108 -8.31 -11.09 -11.33
C LEU A 108 -9.57 -11.71 -11.94
N GLN A 109 -9.92 -11.35 -13.17
CA GLN A 109 -11.07 -11.94 -13.84
C GLN A 109 -10.92 -13.46 -14.06
N ARG A 110 -9.70 -13.93 -14.35
CA ARG A 110 -9.42 -15.38 -14.50
C ARG A 110 -9.46 -16.10 -13.15
N GLU A 111 -8.92 -15.47 -12.11
CA GLU A 111 -8.85 -16.02 -10.76
C GLU A 111 -10.23 -16.19 -10.13
N PHE A 112 -11.07 -15.14 -10.20
CA PHE A 112 -12.38 -15.10 -9.53
C PHE A 112 -13.53 -15.59 -10.43
N GLY A 113 -13.31 -15.74 -11.73
CA GLY A 113 -14.28 -16.29 -12.68
C GLY A 113 -15.42 -15.33 -13.03
N SER A 114 -16.46 -15.88 -13.69
CA SER A 114 -17.54 -15.10 -14.29
C SER A 114 -18.54 -14.49 -13.28
N HIS A 115 -18.53 -14.94 -12.04
CA HIS A 115 -19.39 -14.37 -10.98
C HIS A 115 -18.88 -13.02 -10.47
N PHE A 116 -17.65 -12.69 -10.78
CA PHE A 116 -17.06 -11.40 -10.47
C PHE A 116 -16.92 -10.55 -11.71
N HIS A 117 -17.07 -9.26 -11.55
CA HIS A 117 -16.70 -8.26 -12.55
C HIS A 117 -15.53 -7.42 -12.01
N VAL A 118 -14.65 -7.01 -12.90
CA VAL A 118 -13.48 -6.20 -12.53
C VAL A 118 -13.63 -4.81 -13.12
N GLN A 119 -13.44 -3.80 -12.30
CA GLN A 119 -13.38 -2.40 -12.73
C GLN A 119 -12.14 -1.72 -12.16
N SER A 120 -11.59 -0.78 -12.93
CA SER A 120 -10.43 0.02 -12.52
C SER A 120 -10.84 1.46 -12.25
N SER A 121 -10.15 2.09 -11.32
CA SER A 121 -10.24 3.53 -11.05
C SER A 121 -8.84 4.18 -11.12
N ALA A 122 -8.68 5.37 -10.56
CA ALA A 122 -7.38 6.04 -10.57
C ALA A 122 -6.32 5.30 -9.74
N HIS A 123 -6.71 4.75 -8.56
CA HIS A 123 -5.77 4.14 -7.62
C HIS A 123 -6.10 2.68 -7.29
N TYR A 124 -7.27 2.16 -7.72
CA TYR A 124 -7.74 0.83 -7.36
C TYR A 124 -8.12 0.00 -8.57
N VAL A 125 -7.90 -1.31 -8.45
CA VAL A 125 -8.57 -2.34 -9.26
C VAL A 125 -9.50 -3.11 -8.31
N ILE A 126 -10.80 -3.14 -8.65
CA ILE A 126 -11.83 -3.70 -7.80
C ILE A 126 -12.46 -4.90 -8.49
N CYS A 127 -12.30 -6.07 -7.88
CA CYS A 127 -12.91 -7.32 -8.29
C CYS A 127 -14.16 -7.56 -7.43
N SER A 128 -15.35 -7.60 -8.00
CA SER A 128 -16.60 -7.55 -7.25
C SER A 128 -17.64 -8.55 -7.73
N SER A 129 -18.26 -9.26 -6.80
CA SER A 129 -19.52 -10.03 -7.03
C SER A 129 -20.78 -9.29 -6.56
N ALA A 130 -20.65 -8.05 -6.09
CA ALA A 130 -21.78 -7.19 -5.74
C ALA A 130 -22.38 -6.51 -6.98
N SER A 131 -23.54 -5.84 -6.83
CA SER A 131 -24.13 -5.08 -7.92
C SER A 131 -23.20 -3.93 -8.40
N ALA A 132 -23.30 -3.59 -9.68
CA ALA A 132 -22.49 -2.50 -10.26
C ALA A 132 -22.73 -1.16 -9.54
N VAL A 133 -23.97 -0.89 -9.12
CA VAL A 133 -24.30 0.34 -8.37
C VAL A 133 -23.58 0.37 -7.02
N HIS A 134 -23.55 -0.76 -6.30
CA HIS A 134 -22.88 -0.86 -5.01
C HIS A 134 -21.36 -0.76 -5.19
N THR A 135 -20.79 -1.48 -6.16
CA THR A 135 -19.37 -1.43 -6.49
C THR A 135 -18.92 0.00 -6.81
N ASN A 136 -19.68 0.73 -7.62
CA ASN A 136 -19.38 2.12 -7.94
C ASN A 136 -19.39 3.05 -6.70
N ARG A 137 -20.31 2.82 -5.77
CA ARG A 137 -20.34 3.57 -4.50
C ARG A 137 -19.10 3.29 -3.63
N CYS A 138 -18.72 2.02 -3.52
CA CYS A 138 -17.50 1.62 -2.82
C CYS A 138 -16.26 2.24 -3.47
N THR A 139 -16.13 2.16 -4.79
CA THR A 139 -15.03 2.77 -5.56
C THR A 139 -14.91 4.26 -5.28
N ALA A 140 -16.04 4.99 -5.34
CA ALA A 140 -16.04 6.43 -5.07
C ALA A 140 -15.64 6.76 -3.62
N ALA A 141 -16.01 5.92 -2.65
CA ALA A 141 -15.61 6.08 -1.26
C ALA A 141 -14.10 5.82 -1.07
N LEU A 142 -13.57 4.77 -1.66
CA LEU A 142 -12.15 4.41 -1.63
C LEU A 142 -11.28 5.52 -2.25
N GLU A 143 -11.67 6.05 -3.40
CA GLU A 143 -10.97 7.16 -4.04
C GLU A 143 -10.97 8.44 -3.18
N ARG A 144 -12.06 8.73 -2.47
CA ARG A 144 -12.10 9.84 -1.51
C ARG A 144 -11.21 9.58 -0.31
N LEU A 145 -11.21 8.35 0.21
CA LEU A 145 -10.34 7.94 1.31
C LEU A 145 -8.87 8.10 0.94
N PHE A 146 -8.46 7.60 -0.22
CA PHE A 146 -7.10 7.72 -0.73
C PHE A 146 -6.64 9.19 -0.76
N LYS A 147 -7.42 10.05 -1.41
CA LYS A 147 -7.11 11.48 -1.48
C LYS A 147 -7.05 12.14 -0.09
N GLY A 148 -7.99 11.80 0.78
CA GLY A 148 -8.04 12.31 2.15
C GLY A 148 -6.83 11.86 2.98
N PHE A 149 -6.43 10.61 2.87
CA PHE A 149 -5.28 10.05 3.56
C PHE A 149 -3.98 10.77 3.17
N PHE A 150 -3.68 10.88 1.88
CA PHE A 150 -2.48 11.56 1.41
C PHE A 150 -2.49 13.07 1.76
N ALA A 151 -3.64 13.74 1.65
CA ALA A 151 -3.79 15.14 2.05
C ALA A 151 -3.57 15.32 3.56
N PHE A 152 -4.08 14.42 4.39
CA PHE A 152 -3.92 14.46 5.84
C PHE A 152 -2.44 14.41 6.25
N TRP A 153 -1.66 13.50 5.69
CA TRP A 153 -0.23 13.37 6.01
C TRP A 153 0.60 14.50 5.42
N LYS A 154 0.31 14.91 4.20
CA LYS A 154 0.95 16.08 3.57
C LYS A 154 0.78 17.34 4.40
N ASN A 155 -0.43 17.61 4.92
CA ASN A 155 -0.72 18.78 5.74
C ASN A 155 -0.01 18.76 7.11
N ARG A 156 0.49 17.61 7.53
CA ARG A 156 1.30 17.43 8.74
C ARG A 156 2.81 17.46 8.51
N GLY A 157 3.23 17.80 7.27
CA GLY A 157 4.65 17.84 6.91
C GLY A 157 5.27 16.46 6.68
N LEU A 158 4.47 15.41 6.55
CA LEU A 158 4.89 14.03 6.30
C LEU A 158 4.35 13.55 4.94
N PRO A 159 4.90 14.03 3.81
CA PRO A 159 4.44 13.60 2.50
C PRO A 159 4.77 12.12 2.31
N LEU A 160 3.75 11.32 2.04
CA LEU A 160 3.89 9.91 1.73
C LEU A 160 4.15 9.70 0.24
N THR A 161 4.93 8.67 -0.09
CA THR A 161 5.07 8.19 -1.46
C THR A 161 3.82 7.39 -1.84
N GLN A 162 3.28 7.64 -3.01
CA GLN A 162 2.15 6.86 -3.52
C GLN A 162 2.59 5.42 -3.83
N PRO A 163 1.68 4.44 -3.68
CA PRO A 163 1.93 3.07 -4.11
C PRO A 163 2.36 3.02 -5.58
N PRO A 164 3.36 2.22 -5.92
CA PRO A 164 3.85 2.10 -7.29
C PRO A 164 2.90 1.32 -8.21
N SER A 165 2.00 0.54 -7.62
CA SER A 165 0.99 -0.27 -8.31
C SER A 165 -0.43 0.08 -7.85
N GLN A 166 -1.43 -0.41 -8.59
CA GLN A 166 -2.83 -0.29 -8.21
C GLN A 166 -3.12 -1.10 -6.94
N LEU A 167 -3.91 -0.53 -6.05
CA LEU A 167 -4.41 -1.24 -4.86
C LEU A 167 -5.57 -2.17 -5.26
N VAL A 168 -5.52 -3.42 -4.83
CA VAL A 168 -6.54 -4.41 -5.19
C VAL A 168 -7.54 -4.60 -4.07
N ILE A 169 -8.82 -4.46 -4.42
CA ILE A 169 -9.94 -4.69 -3.51
C ILE A 169 -10.81 -5.82 -4.08
N VAL A 170 -11.12 -6.82 -3.25
CA VAL A 170 -12.07 -7.88 -3.58
C VAL A 170 -13.35 -7.66 -2.77
N LEU A 171 -14.46 -7.41 -3.46
CA LEU A 171 -15.77 -7.19 -2.84
C LEU A 171 -16.63 -8.42 -3.05
N HIS A 172 -16.93 -9.12 -1.96
CA HIS A 172 -17.84 -10.26 -1.96
C HIS A 172 -19.27 -9.78 -1.67
N GLY A 173 -20.16 -9.91 -2.62
CA GLY A 173 -21.58 -9.54 -2.49
C GLY A 173 -22.41 -10.55 -1.70
N ASN A 174 -21.81 -11.67 -1.28
CA ASN A 174 -22.46 -12.79 -0.63
C ASN A 174 -21.56 -13.32 0.48
N ARG A 175 -22.15 -13.65 1.64
CA ARG A 175 -21.43 -14.10 2.83
C ARG A 175 -20.77 -15.47 2.65
N GLU A 176 -21.45 -16.38 1.99
CA GLU A 176 -20.96 -17.73 1.76
C GLU A 176 -19.70 -17.71 0.88
N MET A 177 -19.72 -16.93 -0.19
CA MET A 177 -18.54 -16.75 -1.07
C MET A 177 -17.38 -16.08 -0.31
N TYR A 178 -17.66 -15.08 0.53
CA TYR A 178 -16.66 -14.46 1.37
C TYR A 178 -16.03 -15.46 2.35
N GLN A 179 -16.86 -16.21 3.05
CA GLN A 179 -16.39 -17.19 4.03
C GLN A 179 -15.56 -18.29 3.36
N GLN A 180 -16.01 -18.81 2.21
CA GLN A 180 -15.26 -19.81 1.46
C GLN A 180 -13.89 -19.28 1.02
N HIS A 181 -13.82 -18.04 0.56
CA HIS A 181 -12.57 -17.42 0.12
C HIS A 181 -11.62 -17.14 1.31
N ALA A 182 -12.16 -16.70 2.44
CA ALA A 182 -11.37 -16.26 3.58
C ALA A 182 -11.03 -17.37 4.58
N GLN A 183 -11.63 -18.57 4.44
CA GLN A 183 -11.50 -19.68 5.40
C GLN A 183 -10.05 -20.09 5.65
N ASP A 184 -9.24 -20.15 4.59
CA ASP A 184 -7.85 -20.60 4.69
C ASP A 184 -6.94 -19.59 5.44
N GLU A 185 -7.33 -18.30 5.44
CA GLU A 185 -6.56 -17.25 6.12
C GLU A 185 -7.10 -16.95 7.52
N LEU A 186 -8.42 -16.96 7.71
CA LEU A 186 -9.06 -16.53 8.95
C LEU A 186 -9.49 -17.69 9.86
N GLY A 187 -9.58 -18.92 9.33
CA GLY A 187 -10.06 -20.07 10.10
C GLY A 187 -11.41 -19.80 10.75
N ASP A 188 -11.54 -20.08 12.04
CA ASP A 188 -12.80 -19.93 12.81
C ASP A 188 -13.26 -18.46 12.94
N ALA A 189 -12.34 -17.49 12.80
CA ALA A 189 -12.68 -16.08 12.90
C ALA A 189 -13.48 -15.56 11.68
N VAL A 190 -13.54 -16.30 10.58
CA VAL A 190 -14.21 -15.91 9.33
C VAL A 190 -15.68 -15.52 9.51
N SER A 191 -16.37 -16.13 10.47
CA SER A 191 -17.79 -15.86 10.75
C SER A 191 -18.05 -14.48 11.36
N SER A 192 -17.08 -13.93 12.09
CA SER A 192 -17.19 -12.66 12.82
C SER A 192 -16.54 -11.47 12.09
N VAL A 193 -15.67 -11.73 11.13
CA VAL A 193 -14.93 -10.72 10.36
C VAL A 193 -15.69 -10.35 9.09
N HIS A 194 -15.78 -9.05 8.78
CA HIS A 194 -16.47 -8.54 7.59
C HIS A 194 -15.51 -8.00 6.53
N GLY A 195 -14.23 -7.91 6.86
CA GLY A 195 -13.18 -7.51 5.94
C GLY A 195 -11.81 -7.77 6.56
N TYR A 196 -10.81 -7.98 5.72
CA TYR A 196 -9.43 -8.15 6.15
C TYR A 196 -8.46 -7.79 5.03
N TYR A 197 -7.28 -7.38 5.42
CA TYR A 197 -6.16 -7.27 4.51
C TYR A 197 -5.35 -8.57 4.52
N SER A 198 -5.25 -9.20 3.36
CA SER A 198 -4.39 -10.37 3.16
C SER A 198 -2.94 -9.94 2.94
N GLN A 199 -2.08 -10.26 3.89
CA GLN A 199 -0.64 -10.03 3.73
C GLN A 199 -0.02 -10.92 2.65
N LYS A 200 -0.63 -12.06 2.36
CA LYS A 200 -0.16 -12.99 1.34
C LYS A 200 -0.40 -12.46 -0.06
N THR A 201 -1.62 -11.99 -0.32
CA THR A 201 -2.02 -11.53 -1.65
C THR A 201 -1.88 -10.03 -1.83
N ASN A 202 -1.56 -9.28 -0.76
CA ASN A 202 -1.53 -7.81 -0.75
C ASN A 202 -2.85 -7.20 -1.22
N ARG A 203 -3.97 -7.78 -0.78
CA ARG A 203 -5.33 -7.39 -1.19
C ARG A 203 -6.21 -7.17 0.01
N VAL A 204 -7.14 -6.23 -0.12
CA VAL A 204 -8.21 -6.04 0.85
C VAL A 204 -9.43 -6.86 0.39
N ASN A 205 -9.92 -7.72 1.26
CA ASN A 205 -11.10 -8.56 1.04
C ASN A 205 -12.24 -8.06 1.91
N LEU A 206 -13.38 -7.75 1.32
CA LEU A 206 -14.51 -7.16 2.00
C LEU A 206 -15.80 -7.93 1.71
N LEU A 207 -16.54 -8.24 2.77
CA LEU A 207 -17.94 -8.65 2.65
C LEU A 207 -18.79 -7.40 2.50
N THR A 208 -19.48 -7.27 1.40
CA THR A 208 -20.43 -6.19 1.16
C THR A 208 -21.83 -6.79 1.00
N ILE A 209 -22.77 -6.32 1.79
CA ILE A 209 -24.16 -6.77 1.71
C ILE A 209 -24.91 -5.72 0.88
N ASP A 210 -25.27 -6.10 -0.35
CA ASP A 210 -26.12 -5.26 -1.19
C ASP A 210 -27.56 -5.30 -0.61
N VAL A 211 -27.96 -4.20 -0.02
CA VAL A 211 -29.27 -4.04 0.60
C VAL A 211 -30.41 -4.20 -0.42
N ALA A 212 -30.13 -4.02 -1.70
CA ALA A 212 -31.13 -4.24 -2.75
C ALA A 212 -31.51 -5.73 -2.91
N GLN A 213 -30.68 -6.66 -2.47
CA GLN A 213 -30.98 -8.10 -2.51
C GLN A 213 -31.71 -8.62 -1.29
N GLN A 214 -31.75 -7.88 -0.20
CA GLN A 214 -32.54 -8.23 1.01
C GLN A 214 -33.97 -7.67 0.90
N ASN A 215 -34.74 -8.14 -0.08
CA ASN A 215 -36.15 -7.85 -0.21
C ASN A 215 -36.91 -8.31 1.05
N GLY A 216 -37.20 -7.40 1.95
CA GLY A 216 -38.08 -7.64 3.11
C GLY A 216 -37.83 -6.82 4.36
N ILE A 217 -36.76 -6.05 4.46
CA ILE A 217 -36.49 -5.22 5.62
C ILE A 217 -36.77 -3.77 5.30
N SER A 218 -37.84 -3.23 5.88
CA SER A 218 -38.27 -1.83 5.75
C SER A 218 -37.16 -0.83 6.13
N GLY A 219 -37.05 0.19 5.32
CA GLY A 219 -36.21 1.41 5.26
C GLY A 219 -35.16 1.76 6.31
N GLY A 220 -35.36 1.41 7.59
CA GLY A 220 -34.43 1.80 8.66
C GLY A 220 -33.20 0.87 8.83
N ALA A 221 -33.40 -0.44 8.74
CA ALA A 221 -32.31 -1.44 8.88
C ALA A 221 -31.37 -1.45 7.66
N SER A 222 -31.90 -1.11 6.50
CA SER A 222 -31.17 -0.99 5.22
C SER A 222 -30.09 0.10 5.27
N GLY A 223 -30.39 1.25 5.86
CA GLY A 223 -29.44 2.36 6.01
C GLY A 223 -28.29 2.02 6.98
N ILE A 224 -28.59 1.27 8.06
CA ILE A 224 -27.60 0.89 9.06
C ILE A 224 -26.62 -0.15 8.50
N LEU A 225 -27.11 -1.12 7.71
CA LEU A 225 -26.26 -2.13 7.07
C LEU A 225 -25.35 -1.51 6.00
N ALA A 226 -25.88 -0.62 5.18
CA ALA A 226 -25.07 0.13 4.19
C ALA A 226 -24.00 0.99 4.89
N SER A 227 -24.32 1.61 6.03
CA SER A 227 -23.37 2.38 6.84
C SER A 227 -22.28 1.50 7.46
N ARG A 228 -22.62 0.32 7.95
CA ARG A 228 -21.63 -0.65 8.50
C ARG A 228 -20.68 -1.15 7.43
N THR A 229 -21.20 -1.56 6.26
CA THR A 229 -20.35 -1.98 5.13
C THR A 229 -19.40 -0.86 4.72
N MET A 230 -19.88 0.38 4.64
CA MET A 230 -19.03 1.52 4.30
C MET A 230 -17.98 1.80 5.38
N ALA A 231 -18.33 1.65 6.65
CA ALA A 231 -17.38 1.77 7.77
C ALA A 231 -16.27 0.70 7.68
N THR A 232 -16.63 -0.55 7.34
CA THR A 232 -15.64 -1.63 7.12
C THR A 232 -14.73 -1.31 5.94
N VAL A 233 -15.27 -0.85 4.81
CA VAL A 233 -14.47 -0.40 3.65
C VAL A 233 -13.44 0.66 4.06
N ILE A 234 -13.85 1.63 4.87
CA ILE A 234 -12.97 2.72 5.32
C ILE A 234 -11.94 2.24 6.35
N HIS A 235 -12.27 1.22 7.15
CA HIS A 235 -11.39 0.71 8.19
C HIS A 235 -10.26 -0.18 7.62
N GLU A 236 -10.59 -1.00 6.62
CA GLU A 236 -9.67 -1.99 6.05
C GLU A 236 -8.84 -1.46 4.85
N ALA A 237 -9.24 -0.34 4.27
CA ALA A 237 -8.55 0.27 3.13
C ALA A 237 -7.52 1.31 3.57
#